data_50c5fdc463ab49bedc2d40add452d943
#
_entry.id   50c5fdc463ab49bedc2d40add452d943
#
_cell.length_a   1.000
_cell.length_b   1.000
_cell.length_c   1.000
_cell.angle_alpha   90.00
_cell.angle_beta   90.00
_cell.angle_gamma   90.00
#
_symmetry.space_group_name_H-M   'P 1'
#
loop_
_entity.id
_entity.type
_entity.pdbx_description
1 polymer ?
#
loop_
_entity_poly.entity_id
_entity_poly.type
_entity_poly.pdbx_seq_one_letter_code
_entity_poly.pdbx_strand_id
1 'polypeptide(L)' 'MTNTALLEEYIEKSGYKKSFIAKGIGISAYALTLKINNKNEFKGSEMDGLCKLLNIGVRDRMRIFFAQ' A
#
# COMPACT_ATOMS: atom_id res chain seq x y z
N MET A 1 -3.19 -11.27 3.02
CA MET A 1 -4.26 -10.28 3.27
C MET A 1 -3.65 -8.98 3.76
N THR A 2 -4.13 -7.87 3.25
CA THR A 2 -3.61 -6.55 3.62
C THR A 2 -4.26 -6.06 4.90
N ASN A 3 -3.45 -5.55 5.83
CA ASN A 3 -3.95 -4.83 6.99
C ASN A 3 -4.31 -3.41 6.53
N THR A 4 -5.55 -3.22 6.15
CA THR A 4 -6.04 -1.96 5.57
C THR A 4 -5.85 -0.80 6.53
N ALA A 5 -6.14 -0.98 7.81
CA ALA A 5 -6.05 0.09 8.79
C ALA A 5 -4.62 0.62 8.92
N LEU A 6 -3.65 -0.29 9.02
CA LEU A 6 -2.25 0.11 9.16
C LEU A 6 -1.73 0.77 7.88
N LEU A 7 -2.10 0.23 6.72
CA LEU A 7 -1.69 0.84 5.45
C LEU A 7 -2.29 2.25 5.29
N GLU A 8 -3.55 2.43 5.65
CA GLU A 8 -4.19 3.75 5.59
C GLU A 8 -3.50 4.76 6.53
N GLU A 9 -3.01 4.31 7.67
CA GLU A 9 -2.23 5.20 8.55
C GLU A 9 -0.98 5.73 7.84
N TYR A 10 -0.24 4.85 7.17
CA TYR A 10 0.94 5.27 6.42
C TYR A 10 0.59 6.21 5.29
N ILE A 11 -0.50 5.93 4.58
CA ILE A 11 -0.96 6.78 3.48
C ILE A 11 -1.30 8.18 4.02
N GLU A 12 -2.05 8.24 5.10
CA GLU A 12 -2.44 9.52 5.70
C GLU A 12 -1.23 10.31 6.19
N LYS A 13 -0.30 9.66 6.87
CA LYS A 13 0.91 10.32 7.36
C LYS A 13 1.78 10.85 6.22
N SER A 14 1.76 10.21 5.07
CA SER A 14 2.57 10.63 3.94
C SER A 14 2.11 11.95 3.35
N GLY A 15 0.84 12.29 3.50
CA GLY A 15 0.24 13.46 2.88
C GLY A 15 0.02 13.31 1.39
N TYR A 16 0.37 12.16 0.80
CA TYR A 16 0.18 11.91 -0.63
C TYR A 16 -1.25 11.54 -0.93
N LYS A 17 -1.74 11.97 -2.10
CA LYS A 17 -3.01 11.50 -2.62
C LYS A 17 -2.86 10.07 -3.12
N LYS A 18 -3.92 9.27 -3.02
CA LYS A 18 -3.90 7.89 -3.52
C LYS A 18 -3.60 7.83 -5.01
N SER A 19 -4.06 8.80 -5.80
CA SER A 19 -3.74 8.86 -7.23
C SER A 19 -2.23 9.00 -7.47
N PHE A 20 -1.55 9.80 -6.66
CA PHE A 20 -0.11 9.96 -6.74
C PHE A 20 0.61 8.65 -6.36
N ILE A 21 0.16 8.02 -5.28
CA ILE A 21 0.74 6.75 -4.82
C ILE A 21 0.57 5.67 -5.90
N ALA A 22 -0.63 5.55 -6.45
CA ALA A 22 -0.94 4.57 -7.48
C ALA A 22 -0.03 4.76 -8.70
N LYS A 23 0.12 5.99 -9.16
CA LYS A 23 1.01 6.30 -10.27
C LYS A 23 2.45 5.92 -9.94
N GLY A 24 2.88 6.18 -8.71
CA GLY A 24 4.24 5.86 -8.26
C GLY A 24 4.56 4.38 -8.27
N ILE A 25 3.56 3.52 -8.12
CA ILE A 25 3.75 2.06 -8.14
C ILE A 25 3.21 1.42 -9.42
N GLY A 26 2.80 2.23 -10.39
CA GLY A 26 2.46 1.76 -11.73
C GLY A 26 1.07 1.15 -11.89
N ILE A 27 0.11 1.56 -11.08
CA ILE A 27 -1.28 1.09 -11.19
C ILE A 27 -2.25 2.27 -11.18
N SER A 28 -3.51 2.00 -11.52
CA SER A 28 -4.54 3.03 -11.46
C SER A 28 -4.98 3.29 -10.02
N ALA A 29 -5.56 4.46 -9.77
CA ALA A 29 -6.11 4.78 -8.45
C ALA A 29 -7.21 3.79 -8.06
N TYR A 30 -8.03 3.36 -9.03
CA TYR A 30 -9.07 2.37 -8.79
C TYR A 30 -8.47 1.02 -8.37
N ALA A 31 -7.44 0.57 -9.08
CA ALA A 31 -6.74 -0.68 -8.72
C ALA A 31 -6.15 -0.59 -7.32
N LEU A 32 -5.55 0.55 -6.96
CA LEU A 32 -5.01 0.75 -5.62
C LEU A 32 -6.10 0.61 -4.56
N THR A 33 -7.26 1.23 -4.78
CA THR A 33 -8.38 1.16 -3.85
C THR A 33 -8.83 -0.30 -3.64
N LEU A 34 -8.94 -1.06 -4.73
CA LEU A 34 -9.32 -2.47 -4.64
C LEU A 34 -8.31 -3.27 -3.80
N LYS A 35 -7.03 -3.01 -4.00
CA LYS A 35 -5.97 -3.75 -3.29
C LYS A 35 -5.90 -3.38 -1.81
N ILE A 36 -6.07 -2.10 -1.49
CA ILE A 36 -6.12 -1.65 -0.10
C ILE A 36 -7.27 -2.33 0.64
N ASN A 37 -8.41 -2.52 -0.02
CA ASN A 37 -9.61 -3.07 0.58
C ASN A 37 -9.72 -4.59 0.45
N ASN A 38 -8.64 -5.25 0.09
CA ASN A 38 -8.58 -6.73 -0.02
C ASN A 38 -9.48 -7.32 -1.08
N LYS A 39 -9.85 -6.55 -2.10
CA LYS A 39 -10.57 -7.07 -3.26
C LYS A 39 -9.62 -7.72 -4.25
N ASN A 40 -8.39 -7.25 -4.32
CA ASN A 40 -7.30 -7.83 -5.10
C ASN A 40 -6.04 -7.80 -4.25
N GLU A 41 -5.08 -8.66 -4.57
CA GLU A 41 -3.82 -8.70 -3.84
C GLU A 41 -2.77 -7.79 -4.45
N PHE A 42 -1.88 -7.25 -3.61
CA PHE A 42 -0.71 -6.52 -4.08
C PHE A 42 0.32 -7.49 -4.65
N LYS A 43 0.94 -7.09 -5.77
CA LYS A 43 2.10 -7.82 -6.28
C LYS A 43 3.34 -7.43 -5.49
N GLY A 44 4.37 -8.30 -5.50
CA GLY A 44 5.62 -8.03 -4.80
C GLY A 44 6.26 -6.71 -5.19
N SER A 45 6.28 -6.39 -6.50
CA SER A 45 6.84 -5.13 -6.98
C SER A 45 6.07 -3.91 -6.48
N GLU A 46 4.75 -4.06 -6.34
CA GLU A 46 3.90 -3.00 -5.81
C GLU A 46 4.15 -2.79 -4.32
N MET A 47 4.32 -3.87 -3.57
CA MET A 47 4.67 -3.79 -2.14
C MET A 47 6.01 -3.07 -1.97
N ASP A 48 6.99 -3.42 -2.78
CA ASP A 48 8.30 -2.75 -2.75
C ASP A 48 8.17 -1.26 -3.01
N GLY A 49 7.40 -0.89 -4.02
CA GLY A 49 7.17 0.51 -4.36
C GLY A 49 6.48 1.27 -3.24
N LEU A 50 5.46 0.66 -2.62
CA LEU A 50 4.76 1.27 -1.49
C LEU A 50 5.70 1.47 -0.31
N CYS A 51 6.51 0.47 0.02
CA CYS A 51 7.42 0.58 1.15
C CYS A 51 8.44 1.70 0.95
N LYS A 52 8.95 1.86 -0.26
CA LYS A 52 9.86 2.95 -0.57
C LYS A 52 9.18 4.30 -0.53
N LEU A 53 8.01 4.42 -1.15
CA LEU A 53 7.31 5.69 -1.27
C LEU A 53 6.78 6.17 0.08
N LEU A 54 6.24 5.26 0.88
CA LEU A 54 5.64 5.58 2.17
C LEU A 54 6.59 5.39 3.34
N ASN A 55 7.84 5.02 3.06
CA ASN A 55 8.87 4.83 4.09
C ASN A 55 8.45 3.78 5.12
N ILE A 56 7.96 2.64 4.63
CA ILE A 56 7.52 1.53 5.48
C ILE A 56 8.72 0.62 5.75
N GLY A 57 9.03 0.40 7.03
CA GLY A 57 10.12 -0.48 7.42
C GLY A 57 9.74 -1.95 7.32
N VAL A 58 10.74 -2.82 7.48
CA VAL A 58 10.56 -4.27 7.30
C VAL A 58 9.49 -4.85 8.22
N ARG A 59 9.50 -4.45 9.49
CA ARG A 59 8.52 -4.97 10.46
C ARG A 59 7.09 -4.64 10.04
N ASP A 60 6.84 -3.38 9.69
CA ASP A 60 5.50 -2.96 9.31
C ASP A 60 5.11 -3.48 7.94
N ARG A 61 6.07 -3.70 7.03
CA ARG A 61 5.80 -4.37 5.77
C ARG A 61 5.16 -5.74 6.02
N MET A 62 5.73 -6.51 6.97
CA MET A 62 5.17 -7.81 7.31
C MET A 62 3.77 -7.69 7.92
N ARG A 63 3.58 -6.71 8.80
CA ARG A 63 2.28 -6.50 9.45
C ARG A 63 1.20 -6.01 8.48
N ILE A 64 1.59 -5.26 7.45
CA ILE A 64 0.64 -4.73 6.46
C ILE A 64 0.24 -5.80 5.46
N PHE A 65 1.22 -6.44 4.82
CA PHE A 65 0.95 -7.28 3.66
C PHE A 65 0.78 -8.76 3.96
N PHE A 66 1.20 -9.20 5.12
CA PHE A 66 1.11 -10.61 5.52
C PHE A 66 0.31 -10.77 6.80
N ALA A 67 -0.65 -9.90 7.01
CA ALA A 67 -1.57 -9.97 8.15
C ALA A 67 -2.44 -11.23 8.05
N GLN A 68 -2.79 -11.77 9.19
CA GLN A 68 -3.63 -12.96 9.25
C GLN A 68 -4.90 -12.70 10.05
#